data_f9e68f1fef8eef044e80ca31130496f4
#
_entry.id   f9e68f1fef8eef044e80ca31130496f4
#
_cell.length_a   1.000
_cell.length_b   1.000
_cell.length_c   1.000
_cell.angle_alpha   90.00
_cell.angle_beta   90.00
_cell.angle_gamma   90.00
#
_symmetry.space_group_name_H-M   'P 1'
#
loop_
_entity.id
_entity.type
_entity.pdbx_description
1 polymer ?
#
loop_
_entity_poly.entity_id
_entity_poly.type
_entity_poly.pdbx_seq_one_letter_code
_entity_poly.pdbx_strand_id
1 'polypeptide(L)'
;MIDTKPITSQTPQEGVAALSAKADRLAASGLVKSFRGRKVVKGVSLDVQAGEVVGLLGPNGAGKTTIFDMMVGLCQPDEGQIALSGHDITDLPMYKRARRGIGYLPQESSVFRRLSVEHNILAILEMLGYSRSERMERVETLLKELDLVHIRKSKAYALSGGERRRLEITRALATSPLFMLLDEPFAGIDPIAVADIQQIIIRLKQRHIGVLITDHNVRETLSITDRAYIINEGTILEAGPPGVIEKSEMARAVYLGEGFRL
;
A
#
# COMPACT_ATOMS: atom_id res chain seq x y z
N MET A 1 -34.67 -23.13 -26.31
CA MET A 1 -33.31 -23.00 -26.88
C MET A 1 -32.72 -21.72 -26.34
N ILE A 2 -31.83 -21.82 -25.33
CA ILE A 2 -31.16 -20.67 -24.72
C ILE A 2 -29.78 -20.61 -25.37
N ASP A 3 -29.56 -19.53 -26.10
CA ASP A 3 -28.35 -19.29 -26.88
C ASP A 3 -27.20 -18.89 -25.93
N THR A 4 -26.29 -19.80 -25.65
CA THR A 4 -25.10 -19.58 -24.81
C THR A 4 -23.94 -19.16 -25.71
N LYS A 5 -23.73 -17.85 -25.88
CA LYS A 5 -22.47 -17.33 -26.45
C LYS A 5 -21.32 -17.56 -25.45
N PRO A 6 -20.15 -18.05 -25.89
CA PRO A 6 -18.99 -18.24 -25.04
C PRO A 6 -18.40 -16.90 -24.62
N ILE A 7 -18.16 -16.75 -23.32
CA ILE A 7 -17.39 -15.63 -22.77
C ILE A 7 -15.93 -15.83 -23.18
N THR A 8 -15.47 -15.00 -24.10
CA THR A 8 -14.05 -14.93 -24.48
C THR A 8 -13.23 -14.52 -23.27
N SER A 9 -12.37 -15.43 -22.79
CA SER A 9 -11.38 -15.18 -21.76
C SER A 9 -10.30 -14.23 -22.28
N GLN A 10 -10.42 -12.95 -21.98
CA GLN A 10 -9.31 -12.03 -22.13
C GLN A 10 -8.32 -12.29 -20.99
N THR A 11 -7.12 -12.71 -21.35
CA THR A 11 -5.99 -12.88 -20.42
C THR A 11 -5.61 -11.52 -19.81
N PRO A 12 -5.26 -11.44 -18.51
CA PRO A 12 -4.93 -10.20 -17.83
C PRO A 12 -3.73 -9.41 -18.40
N GLN A 13 -2.94 -10.03 -19.28
CA GLN A 13 -1.74 -9.43 -19.87
C GLN A 13 -2.01 -8.40 -20.97
N GLU A 14 -3.15 -8.45 -21.67
CA GLU A 14 -3.45 -7.49 -22.74
C GLU A 14 -3.91 -6.12 -22.23
N GLY A 15 -4.39 -6.03 -20.97
CA GLY A 15 -4.81 -4.76 -20.36
C GLY A 15 -3.67 -3.89 -19.85
N VAL A 16 -2.48 -4.43 -19.60
CA VAL A 16 -1.35 -3.71 -18.99
C VAL A 16 -0.44 -3.07 -20.05
N ALA A 17 -0.42 -3.59 -21.27
CA ALA A 17 0.49 -3.10 -22.33
C ALA A 17 0.03 -1.83 -23.07
N ALA A 18 -1.21 -1.36 -22.88
CA ALA A 18 -1.79 -0.25 -23.64
C ALA A 18 -1.80 1.13 -22.96
N LEU A 19 -1.19 1.26 -21.74
CA LEU A 19 -1.14 2.51 -20.98
C LEU A 19 0.24 3.18 -21.08
N SER A 20 0.71 3.40 -22.28
CA SER A 20 1.93 4.16 -22.56
C SER A 20 1.64 5.66 -22.60
N ALA A 21 2.44 6.45 -21.80
CA ALA A 21 2.78 7.87 -21.93
C ALA A 21 2.15 8.92 -20.98
N LYS A 22 1.43 8.56 -19.92
CA LYS A 22 1.34 9.41 -18.71
C LYS A 22 2.05 8.68 -17.58
N ALA A 23 2.99 9.35 -16.90
CA ALA A 23 3.68 8.76 -15.74
C ALA A 23 2.62 8.13 -14.82
N ASP A 24 2.77 6.82 -14.52
CA ASP A 24 1.84 6.11 -13.64
C ASP A 24 1.81 6.84 -12.29
N ARG A 25 0.63 7.32 -11.92
CA ARG A 25 0.42 8.16 -10.73
C ARG A 25 -0.88 7.77 -10.05
N LEU A 26 -0.83 7.56 -8.77
CA LEU A 26 -2.01 7.48 -7.91
C LEU A 26 -2.18 8.84 -7.22
N ALA A 27 -3.30 9.52 -7.44
CA ALA A 27 -3.53 10.85 -6.93
C ALA A 27 -4.90 10.96 -6.23
N ALA A 28 -4.91 11.71 -5.15
CA ALA A 28 -6.10 12.19 -4.44
C ALA A 28 -6.15 13.70 -4.52
N SER A 29 -7.30 14.27 -4.84
CA SER A 29 -7.48 15.72 -5.01
C SER A 29 -8.70 16.19 -4.22
N GLY A 30 -8.48 17.12 -3.27
CA GLY A 30 -9.53 17.77 -2.51
C GLY A 30 -10.39 16.84 -1.65
N LEU A 31 -9.83 15.74 -1.12
CA LEU A 31 -10.59 14.75 -0.37
C LEU A 31 -11.21 15.36 0.90
N VAL A 32 -12.51 15.20 1.06
CA VAL A 32 -13.25 15.54 2.28
C VAL A 32 -13.94 14.29 2.80
N LYS A 33 -13.91 14.09 4.12
CA LYS A 33 -14.65 13.02 4.79
C LYS A 33 -15.15 13.47 6.15
N SER A 34 -16.43 13.21 6.39
CA SER A 34 -17.08 13.48 7.67
C SER A 34 -17.67 12.20 8.25
N PHE A 35 -17.59 12.07 9.56
CA PHE A 35 -18.28 11.03 10.32
C PHE A 35 -19.14 11.67 11.42
N ARG A 36 -20.44 11.37 11.42
CA ARG A 36 -21.39 11.89 12.43
C ARG A 36 -21.30 13.43 12.58
N GLY A 37 -21.20 14.14 11.45
CA GLY A 37 -21.13 15.61 11.41
C GLY A 37 -19.77 16.23 11.69
N ARG A 38 -18.74 15.44 12.07
CA ARG A 38 -17.38 15.91 12.29
C ARG A 38 -16.54 15.67 11.03
N LYS A 39 -15.99 16.73 10.44
CA LYS A 39 -15.02 16.62 9.33
C LYS A 39 -13.70 16.08 9.85
N VAL A 40 -13.32 14.88 9.39
CA VAL A 40 -12.06 14.19 9.73
C VAL A 40 -10.98 14.47 8.68
N VAL A 41 -11.37 14.59 7.41
CA VAL A 41 -10.49 15.00 6.30
C VAL A 41 -11.10 16.24 5.65
N LYS A 42 -10.27 17.28 5.42
CA LYS A 42 -10.72 18.65 5.10
C LYS A 42 -10.03 19.19 3.84
N GLY A 43 -10.28 18.56 2.68
CA GLY A 43 -9.74 19.03 1.39
C GLY A 43 -8.31 18.56 1.12
N VAL A 44 -7.94 17.34 1.53
CA VAL A 44 -6.60 16.80 1.36
C VAL A 44 -6.32 16.43 -0.08
N SER A 45 -5.16 16.89 -0.58
CA SER A 45 -4.60 16.47 -1.86
C SER A 45 -3.22 15.87 -1.67
N LEU A 46 -2.99 14.70 -2.24
CA LEU A 46 -1.69 14.03 -2.23
C LEU A 46 -1.57 13.11 -3.45
N ASP A 47 -0.35 12.73 -3.79
CA ASP A 47 -0.09 11.80 -4.88
C ASP A 47 1.16 10.96 -4.64
N VAL A 48 1.27 9.87 -5.40
CA VAL A 48 2.41 8.97 -5.46
C VAL A 48 2.69 8.66 -6.92
N GLN A 49 3.95 8.75 -7.33
CA GLN A 49 4.39 8.34 -8.66
C GLN A 49 4.89 6.89 -8.64
N ALA A 50 4.86 6.22 -9.80
CA ALA A 50 5.49 4.90 -9.93
C ALA A 50 6.99 4.99 -9.64
N GLY A 51 7.48 4.06 -8.79
CA GLY A 51 8.88 4.07 -8.35
C GLY A 51 9.20 5.15 -7.31
N GLU A 52 8.21 5.73 -6.66
CA GLU A 52 8.37 6.68 -5.56
C GLU A 52 7.89 6.08 -4.24
N VAL A 53 8.55 6.41 -3.13
CA VAL A 53 8.09 6.12 -1.77
C VAL A 53 7.66 7.42 -1.10
N VAL A 54 6.37 7.52 -0.76
CA VAL A 54 5.76 8.69 -0.14
C VAL A 54 5.28 8.37 1.26
N GLY A 55 5.65 9.19 2.25
CA GLY A 55 5.16 9.10 3.62
C GLY A 55 3.89 9.95 3.83
N LEU A 56 2.91 9.41 4.55
CA LEU A 56 1.78 10.17 5.10
C LEU A 56 1.87 10.10 6.62
N LEU A 57 2.40 11.13 7.25
CA LEU A 57 2.77 11.17 8.65
C LEU A 57 1.94 12.19 9.42
N GLY A 58 1.80 12.00 10.72
CA GLY A 58 1.05 12.90 11.59
C GLY A 58 0.56 12.23 12.86
N PRO A 59 0.05 12.98 13.83
CA PRO A 59 -0.41 12.45 15.11
C PRO A 59 -1.61 11.50 14.96
N ASN A 60 -1.92 10.79 16.05
CA ASN A 60 -3.11 9.96 16.11
C ASN A 60 -4.36 10.79 15.94
N GLY A 61 -5.33 10.29 15.16
CA GLY A 61 -6.57 11.02 14.86
C GLY A 61 -6.42 12.13 13.82
N ALA A 62 -5.25 12.33 13.22
CA ALA A 62 -5.05 13.35 12.18
C ALA A 62 -5.80 13.08 10.85
N GLY A 63 -6.29 11.83 10.64
CA GLY A 63 -7.02 11.45 9.43
C GLY A 63 -6.28 10.50 8.49
N LYS A 64 -5.08 10.03 8.85
CA LYS A 64 -4.23 9.15 8.00
C LYS A 64 -4.98 7.91 7.51
N THR A 65 -5.48 7.09 8.43
CA THR A 65 -6.23 5.86 8.11
C THR A 65 -7.45 6.15 7.24
N THR A 66 -8.18 7.24 7.52
CA THR A 66 -9.33 7.64 6.70
C THR A 66 -8.93 7.96 5.25
N ILE A 67 -7.78 8.63 5.05
CA ILE A 67 -7.25 8.90 3.71
C ILE A 67 -6.86 7.58 3.02
N PHE A 68 -6.17 6.68 3.73
CA PHE A 68 -5.85 5.35 3.23
C PHE A 68 -7.10 4.57 2.83
N ASP A 69 -8.11 4.52 3.69
CA ASP A 69 -9.39 3.85 3.42
C ASP A 69 -10.08 4.40 2.17
N MET A 70 -10.06 5.72 1.98
CA MET A 70 -10.57 6.34 0.77
C MET A 70 -9.74 5.96 -0.46
N MET A 71 -8.40 5.99 -0.39
CA MET A 71 -7.53 5.64 -1.50
C MET A 71 -7.59 4.16 -1.87
N VAL A 72 -7.77 3.28 -0.91
CA VAL A 72 -7.95 1.83 -1.13
C VAL A 72 -9.36 1.50 -1.64
N GLY A 73 -10.36 2.32 -1.33
CA GLY A 73 -11.77 2.10 -1.67
C GLY A 73 -12.55 1.30 -0.63
N LEU A 74 -12.14 1.38 0.64
CA LEU A 74 -12.87 0.87 1.81
C LEU A 74 -13.93 1.86 2.26
N CYS A 75 -13.70 3.17 2.07
CA CYS A 75 -14.73 4.17 2.24
C CYS A 75 -14.70 5.18 1.07
N GLN A 76 -15.84 5.79 0.77
CA GLN A 76 -15.92 6.82 -0.26
C GLN A 76 -15.69 8.22 0.35
N PRO A 77 -15.00 9.14 -0.33
CA PRO A 77 -14.94 10.53 0.07
C PRO A 77 -16.33 11.16 -0.06
N ASP A 78 -16.60 12.18 0.76
CA ASP A 78 -17.82 13.00 0.62
C ASP A 78 -17.63 14.05 -0.49
N GLU A 79 -16.38 14.52 -0.70
CA GLU A 79 -15.98 15.44 -1.78
C GLU A 79 -14.56 15.07 -2.22
N GLY A 80 -14.20 15.49 -3.44
CA GLY A 80 -12.88 15.24 -4.02
C GLY A 80 -12.85 14.04 -4.95
N GLN A 81 -11.68 13.72 -5.46
CA GLN A 81 -11.50 12.72 -6.50
C GLN A 81 -10.24 11.89 -6.26
N ILE A 82 -10.28 10.62 -6.64
CA ILE A 82 -9.13 9.71 -6.63
C ILE A 82 -8.93 9.20 -8.06
N ALA A 83 -7.71 9.38 -8.58
CA ALA A 83 -7.34 8.98 -9.93
C ALA A 83 -6.13 8.06 -9.95
N LEU A 84 -6.16 7.04 -10.80
CA LEU A 84 -5.05 6.15 -11.11
C LEU A 84 -4.65 6.33 -12.57
N SER A 85 -3.42 6.77 -12.83
CA SER A 85 -2.89 7.04 -14.18
C SER A 85 -3.85 7.91 -15.04
N GLY A 86 -4.49 8.90 -14.39
CA GLY A 86 -5.44 9.83 -15.01
C GLY A 86 -6.86 9.31 -15.15
N HIS A 87 -7.14 8.08 -14.74
CA HIS A 87 -8.50 7.53 -14.73
C HIS A 87 -9.13 7.69 -13.36
N ASP A 88 -10.36 8.21 -13.33
CA ASP A 88 -11.13 8.31 -12.09
C ASP A 88 -11.48 6.91 -11.55
N ILE A 89 -11.16 6.72 -10.27
CA ILE A 89 -11.47 5.48 -9.54
C ILE A 89 -12.25 5.74 -8.26
N THR A 90 -12.75 6.97 -8.07
CA THR A 90 -13.39 7.44 -6.83
C THR A 90 -14.51 6.51 -6.36
N ASP A 91 -15.40 6.12 -7.28
CA ASP A 91 -16.55 5.26 -6.96
C ASP A 91 -16.26 3.76 -7.03
N LEU A 92 -15.01 3.39 -7.34
CA LEU A 92 -14.67 1.98 -7.45
C LEU A 92 -14.43 1.36 -6.08
N PRO A 93 -15.09 0.23 -5.76
CA PRO A 93 -14.81 -0.51 -4.53
C PRO A 93 -13.42 -1.14 -4.58
N MET A 94 -12.86 -1.46 -3.40
CA MET A 94 -11.52 -1.98 -3.19
C MET A 94 -11.12 -3.10 -4.18
N TYR A 95 -11.98 -4.11 -4.39
CA TYR A 95 -11.64 -5.24 -5.27
C TYR A 95 -11.45 -4.83 -6.74
N LYS A 96 -12.14 -3.78 -7.22
CA LYS A 96 -11.95 -3.23 -8.57
C LYS A 96 -10.67 -2.41 -8.65
N ARG A 97 -10.30 -1.68 -7.58
CA ARG A 97 -9.03 -0.96 -7.51
C ARG A 97 -7.84 -1.92 -7.44
N ALA A 98 -7.98 -3.02 -6.69
CA ALA A 98 -6.97 -4.07 -6.64
C ALA A 98 -6.67 -4.67 -8.02
N ARG A 99 -7.71 -4.95 -8.82
CA ARG A 99 -7.57 -5.43 -10.20
C ARG A 99 -6.94 -4.41 -11.16
N ARG A 100 -6.93 -3.13 -10.78
CA ARG A 100 -6.28 -2.05 -11.54
C ARG A 100 -4.85 -1.77 -11.07
N GLY A 101 -4.35 -2.54 -10.11
CA GLY A 101 -2.98 -2.45 -9.65
C GLY A 101 -2.77 -1.70 -8.35
N ILE A 102 -3.77 -1.57 -7.48
CA ILE A 102 -3.60 -1.05 -6.12
C ILE A 102 -3.50 -2.20 -5.13
N GLY A 103 -2.29 -2.45 -4.61
CA GLY A 103 -2.05 -3.36 -3.50
C GLY A 103 -2.25 -2.66 -2.16
N TYR A 104 -2.73 -3.40 -1.15
CA TYR A 104 -2.95 -2.86 0.19
C TYR A 104 -2.45 -3.80 1.27
N LEU A 105 -1.70 -3.25 2.21
CA LEU A 105 -1.26 -3.90 3.43
C LEU A 105 -1.93 -3.20 4.62
N PRO A 106 -2.95 -3.80 5.24
CA PRO A 106 -3.63 -3.21 6.39
C PRO A 106 -2.77 -3.24 7.66
N GLN A 107 -3.12 -2.39 8.62
CA GLN A 107 -2.53 -2.39 9.94
C GLN A 107 -2.75 -3.72 10.67
N GLU A 108 -3.97 -4.25 10.59
CA GLU A 108 -4.31 -5.55 11.18
C GLU A 108 -3.83 -6.72 10.32
N SER A 109 -3.43 -7.79 10.97
CA SER A 109 -2.93 -8.99 10.28
C SER A 109 -3.99 -9.64 9.40
N SER A 110 -3.66 -9.81 8.11
CA SER A 110 -4.56 -10.33 7.09
C SER A 110 -4.27 -11.76 6.65
N VAL A 111 -3.29 -12.46 7.27
CA VAL A 111 -2.90 -13.82 6.87
C VAL A 111 -3.97 -14.86 7.19
N PHE A 112 -4.09 -15.88 6.36
CA PHE A 112 -4.88 -17.07 6.65
C PHE A 112 -4.12 -17.94 7.65
N ARG A 113 -4.38 -17.73 8.94
CA ARG A 113 -3.59 -18.29 10.06
C ARG A 113 -3.38 -19.81 10.01
N ARG A 114 -4.37 -20.59 9.53
CA ARG A 114 -4.31 -22.05 9.44
C ARG A 114 -3.67 -22.58 8.16
N LEU A 115 -3.41 -21.72 7.17
CA LEU A 115 -2.70 -22.08 5.95
C LEU A 115 -1.18 -21.98 6.15
N SER A 116 -0.41 -22.75 5.36
CA SER A 116 1.03 -22.55 5.28
C SER A 116 1.37 -21.24 4.56
N VAL A 117 2.63 -20.81 4.65
CA VAL A 117 3.14 -19.66 3.89
C VAL A 117 2.85 -19.81 2.40
N GLU A 118 3.22 -20.95 1.82
CA GLU A 118 2.95 -21.28 0.42
C GLU A 118 1.45 -21.24 0.07
N HIS A 119 0.59 -21.83 0.89
CA HIS A 119 -0.84 -21.84 0.65
C HIS A 119 -1.51 -20.48 0.84
N ASN A 120 -0.94 -19.57 1.65
CA ASN A 120 -1.38 -18.19 1.75
C ASN A 120 -1.21 -17.44 0.42
N ILE A 121 -0.11 -17.70 -0.29
CA ILE A 121 0.17 -17.07 -1.60
C ILE A 121 -0.68 -17.74 -2.68
N LEU A 122 -0.73 -19.09 -2.69
CA LEU A 122 -1.52 -19.86 -3.64
C LEU A 122 -3.00 -19.44 -3.64
N ALA A 123 -3.60 -19.21 -2.48
CA ALA A 123 -4.99 -18.81 -2.36
C ALA A 123 -5.29 -17.50 -3.11
N ILE A 124 -4.36 -16.54 -3.12
CA ILE A 124 -4.50 -15.29 -3.88
C ILE A 124 -4.37 -15.57 -5.39
N LEU A 125 -3.37 -16.34 -5.79
CA LEU A 125 -3.13 -16.66 -7.20
C LEU A 125 -4.27 -17.47 -7.84
N GLU A 126 -4.94 -18.33 -7.05
CA GLU A 126 -6.14 -19.06 -7.49
C GLU A 126 -7.29 -18.13 -7.84
N MET A 127 -7.51 -17.10 -7.01
CA MET A 127 -8.56 -16.10 -7.24
C MET A 127 -8.30 -15.23 -8.49
N LEU A 128 -7.03 -15.17 -8.94
CA LEU A 128 -6.62 -14.40 -10.12
C LEU A 128 -6.72 -15.20 -11.43
N GLY A 129 -7.06 -16.50 -11.36
CA GLY A 129 -7.31 -17.33 -12.54
C GLY A 129 -6.05 -17.86 -13.23
N TYR A 130 -4.88 -17.79 -12.59
CA TYR A 130 -3.64 -18.39 -13.15
C TYR A 130 -3.74 -19.92 -13.26
N SER A 131 -3.13 -20.49 -14.28
CA SER A 131 -2.95 -21.93 -14.42
C SER A 131 -2.12 -22.52 -13.26
N ARG A 132 -2.19 -23.82 -13.06
CA ARG A 132 -1.43 -24.49 -11.98
C ARG A 132 0.08 -24.27 -12.12
N SER A 133 0.63 -24.33 -13.33
CA SER A 133 2.06 -24.09 -13.60
C SER A 133 2.48 -22.67 -13.27
N GLU A 134 1.72 -21.66 -13.76
CA GLU A 134 2.00 -20.26 -13.49
C GLU A 134 1.92 -19.94 -12.00
N ARG A 135 0.93 -20.52 -11.28
CA ARG A 135 0.83 -20.35 -9.83
C ARG A 135 2.08 -20.85 -9.10
N MET A 136 2.56 -22.05 -9.45
CA MET A 136 3.75 -22.64 -8.80
C MET A 136 5.00 -21.82 -9.08
N GLU A 137 5.20 -21.36 -10.30
CA GLU A 137 6.33 -20.51 -10.68
C GLU A 137 6.30 -19.17 -9.92
N ARG A 138 5.13 -18.52 -9.85
CA ARG A 138 4.95 -17.26 -9.11
C ARG A 138 5.16 -17.43 -7.61
N VAL A 139 4.65 -18.49 -7.02
CA VAL A 139 4.90 -18.82 -5.61
C VAL A 139 6.39 -18.96 -5.35
N GLU A 140 7.11 -19.70 -6.18
CA GLU A 140 8.56 -19.91 -6.02
C GLU A 140 9.33 -18.58 -6.10
N THR A 141 8.97 -17.74 -7.08
CA THR A 141 9.56 -16.40 -7.25
C THR A 141 9.31 -15.52 -6.02
N LEU A 142 8.05 -15.42 -5.58
CA LEU A 142 7.67 -14.58 -4.44
C LEU A 142 8.29 -15.05 -3.13
N LEU A 143 8.37 -16.36 -2.89
CA LEU A 143 9.03 -16.91 -1.71
C LEU A 143 10.52 -16.58 -1.67
N LYS A 144 11.22 -16.60 -2.82
CA LYS A 144 12.62 -16.22 -2.92
C LYS A 144 12.83 -14.72 -2.71
N GLU A 145 12.00 -13.91 -3.34
CA GLU A 145 12.09 -12.44 -3.25
C GLU A 145 11.98 -11.92 -1.81
N LEU A 146 11.09 -12.52 -1.02
CA LEU A 146 10.79 -12.07 0.34
C LEU A 146 11.45 -12.94 1.44
N ASP A 147 12.40 -13.80 1.05
CA ASP A 147 13.12 -14.70 1.96
C ASP A 147 12.20 -15.56 2.84
N LEU A 148 11.22 -16.21 2.20
CA LEU A 148 10.24 -17.06 2.86
C LEU A 148 10.39 -18.55 2.51
N VAL A 149 11.40 -18.92 1.69
CA VAL A 149 11.60 -20.31 1.21
C VAL A 149 11.78 -21.27 2.38
N HIS A 150 12.56 -20.89 3.38
CA HIS A 150 12.91 -21.73 4.53
C HIS A 150 11.70 -22.05 5.43
N ILE A 151 10.66 -21.22 5.41
CA ILE A 151 9.43 -21.39 6.20
C ILE A 151 8.19 -21.71 5.34
N ARG A 152 8.36 -22.06 4.04
CA ARG A 152 7.25 -22.24 3.09
C ARG A 152 6.13 -23.16 3.58
N LYS A 153 6.47 -24.22 4.34
CA LYS A 153 5.53 -25.21 4.90
C LYS A 153 5.00 -24.83 6.29
N SER A 154 5.60 -23.83 6.94
CA SER A 154 5.19 -23.38 8.26
C SER A 154 3.78 -22.79 8.20
N LYS A 155 2.97 -23.04 9.23
CA LYS A 155 1.65 -22.44 9.36
C LYS A 155 1.77 -20.96 9.76
N ALA A 156 0.92 -20.08 9.20
CA ALA A 156 1.02 -18.66 9.43
C ALA A 156 0.84 -18.24 10.90
N TYR A 157 0.16 -19.03 11.72
CA TYR A 157 0.06 -18.76 13.16
C TYR A 157 1.38 -18.95 13.93
N ALA A 158 2.32 -19.70 13.38
CA ALA A 158 3.62 -20.00 14.00
C ALA A 158 4.73 -19.02 13.61
N LEU A 159 4.42 -18.05 12.73
CA LEU A 159 5.39 -17.08 12.23
C LEU A 159 5.67 -15.99 13.27
N SER A 160 6.94 -15.53 13.32
CA SER A 160 7.32 -14.30 14.01
C SER A 160 6.60 -13.08 13.42
N GLY A 161 6.66 -11.93 14.10
CA GLY A 161 6.06 -10.69 13.60
C GLY A 161 6.61 -10.28 12.23
N GLY A 162 7.94 -10.29 12.06
CA GLY A 162 8.61 -9.94 10.81
C GLY A 162 8.31 -10.92 9.66
N GLU A 163 8.34 -12.24 9.91
CA GLU A 163 7.98 -13.26 8.92
C GLU A 163 6.53 -13.13 8.48
N ARG A 164 5.63 -12.86 9.43
CA ARG A 164 4.21 -12.62 9.13
C ARG A 164 4.03 -11.38 8.26
N ARG A 165 4.72 -10.29 8.59
CA ARG A 165 4.66 -9.05 7.79
C ARG A 165 5.21 -9.25 6.39
N ARG A 166 6.32 -9.97 6.23
CA ARG A 166 6.83 -10.37 4.91
C ARG A 166 5.81 -11.19 4.12
N LEU A 167 5.13 -12.15 4.75
CA LEU A 167 4.08 -12.94 4.10
C LEU A 167 2.89 -12.07 3.67
N GLU A 168 2.47 -11.09 4.46
CA GLU A 168 1.39 -10.15 4.11
C GLU A 168 1.75 -9.31 2.90
N ILE A 169 2.97 -8.77 2.86
CA ILE A 169 3.49 -8.04 1.70
C ILE A 169 3.54 -8.97 0.47
N THR A 170 4.02 -10.20 0.63
CA THR A 170 4.08 -11.20 -0.45
C THR A 170 2.71 -11.47 -1.05
N ARG A 171 1.67 -11.58 -0.21
CA ARG A 171 0.29 -11.77 -0.67
C ARG A 171 -0.22 -10.58 -1.48
N ALA A 172 0.09 -9.36 -1.05
CA ALA A 172 -0.26 -8.16 -1.81
C ALA A 172 0.48 -8.09 -3.14
N LEU A 173 1.77 -8.48 -3.19
CA LEU A 173 2.58 -8.54 -4.41
C LEU A 173 2.12 -9.63 -5.39
N ALA A 174 1.43 -10.67 -4.93
CA ALA A 174 0.87 -11.71 -5.80
C ALA A 174 -0.10 -11.15 -6.86
N THR A 175 -0.71 -9.99 -6.60
CA THR A 175 -1.58 -9.30 -7.55
C THR A 175 -0.83 -8.46 -8.60
N SER A 176 0.51 -8.41 -8.54
CA SER A 176 1.37 -7.57 -9.40
C SER A 176 0.94 -6.08 -9.41
N PRO A 177 0.91 -5.43 -8.25
CA PRO A 177 0.40 -4.07 -8.13
C PRO A 177 1.33 -3.04 -8.80
N LEU A 178 0.75 -1.92 -9.28
CA LEU A 178 1.46 -0.72 -9.69
C LEU A 178 1.77 0.19 -8.50
N PHE A 179 0.89 0.17 -7.50
CA PHE A 179 1.01 0.95 -6.26
C PHE A 179 0.73 0.06 -5.05
N MET A 180 1.52 0.25 -3.99
CA MET A 180 1.35 -0.40 -2.68
C MET A 180 1.03 0.64 -1.62
N LEU A 181 -0.10 0.47 -0.95
CA LEU A 181 -0.48 1.28 0.22
C LEU A 181 -0.19 0.45 1.48
N LEU A 182 0.74 0.92 2.30
CA LEU A 182 1.24 0.23 3.49
C LEU A 182 0.80 0.98 4.74
N ASP A 183 -0.18 0.44 5.47
CA ASP A 183 -0.68 1.03 6.70
C ASP A 183 0.08 0.45 7.90
N GLU A 184 0.91 1.27 8.54
CA GLU A 184 1.76 0.94 9.68
C GLU A 184 2.58 -0.36 9.49
N PRO A 185 3.42 -0.45 8.43
CA PRO A 185 4.16 -1.68 8.15
C PRO A 185 5.18 -2.06 9.22
N PHE A 186 5.62 -1.13 10.05
CA PHE A 186 6.61 -1.36 11.12
C PHE A 186 5.96 -1.62 12.49
N ALA A 187 4.61 -1.58 12.59
CA ALA A 187 3.93 -1.76 13.86
C ALA A 187 4.10 -3.19 14.41
N GLY A 188 4.50 -3.30 15.67
CA GLY A 188 4.55 -4.58 16.39
C GLY A 188 5.62 -5.57 15.92
N ILE A 189 6.65 -5.11 15.22
CA ILE A 189 7.81 -5.91 14.82
C ILE A 189 9.09 -5.41 15.51
N ASP A 190 10.08 -6.28 15.61
CA ASP A 190 11.37 -5.94 16.23
C ASP A 190 12.24 -5.07 15.29
N PRO A 191 13.26 -4.35 15.83
CA PRO A 191 14.09 -3.44 15.03
C PRO A 191 14.83 -4.11 13.86
N ILE A 192 15.21 -5.39 13.98
CA ILE A 192 15.87 -6.13 12.90
C ILE A 192 14.88 -6.35 11.76
N ALA A 193 13.66 -6.78 12.10
CA ALA A 193 12.60 -6.96 11.12
C ALA A 193 12.16 -5.63 10.47
N VAL A 194 12.24 -4.49 11.18
CA VAL A 194 12.01 -3.16 10.57
C VAL A 194 12.97 -2.93 9.41
N ALA A 195 14.28 -3.17 9.61
CA ALA A 195 15.29 -3.01 8.56
C ALA A 195 15.00 -3.92 7.35
N ASP A 196 14.57 -5.15 7.57
CA ASP A 196 14.17 -6.07 6.51
C ASP A 196 13.00 -5.52 5.68
N ILE A 197 11.96 -5.00 6.35
CA ILE A 197 10.80 -4.41 5.67
C ILE A 197 11.18 -3.13 4.90
N GLN A 198 12.08 -2.31 5.46
CA GLN A 198 12.62 -1.14 4.74
C GLN A 198 13.31 -1.57 3.45
N GLN A 199 14.15 -2.61 3.47
CA GLN A 199 14.80 -3.14 2.28
C GLN A 199 13.79 -3.68 1.26
N ILE A 200 12.71 -4.30 1.69
CA ILE A 200 11.62 -4.73 0.81
C ILE A 200 10.99 -3.51 0.13
N ILE A 201 10.65 -2.45 0.86
CA ILE A 201 10.06 -1.23 0.31
C ILE A 201 11.00 -0.58 -0.72
N ILE A 202 12.29 -0.51 -0.44
CA ILE A 202 13.30 0.00 -1.39
C ILE A 202 13.32 -0.85 -2.68
N ARG A 203 13.23 -2.19 -2.58
CA ARG A 203 13.15 -3.07 -3.75
C ARG A 203 11.86 -2.84 -4.55
N LEU A 204 10.72 -2.57 -3.89
CA LEU A 204 9.47 -2.22 -4.59
C LEU A 204 9.64 -0.96 -5.43
N LYS A 205 10.26 0.08 -4.86
CA LYS A 205 10.62 1.31 -5.58
C LYS A 205 11.50 1.01 -6.81
N GLN A 206 12.54 0.20 -6.67
CA GLN A 206 13.44 -0.20 -7.77
C GLN A 206 12.69 -0.94 -8.90
N ARG A 207 11.58 -1.60 -8.58
CA ARG A 207 10.68 -2.26 -9.54
C ARG A 207 9.62 -1.33 -10.13
N HIS A 208 9.77 -0.02 -9.97
CA HIS A 208 8.80 1.00 -10.37
C HIS A 208 7.41 0.86 -9.72
N ILE A 209 7.31 0.22 -8.56
CA ILE A 209 6.07 0.20 -7.77
C ILE A 209 6.07 1.48 -6.92
N GLY A 210 5.01 2.29 -7.04
CA GLY A 210 4.82 3.45 -6.17
C GLY A 210 4.34 2.99 -4.79
N VAL A 211 4.89 3.56 -3.71
CA VAL A 211 4.55 3.17 -2.34
C VAL A 211 4.03 4.37 -1.56
N LEU A 212 2.84 4.25 -0.98
CA LEU A 212 2.35 5.16 0.06
C LEU A 212 2.42 4.45 1.39
N ILE A 213 3.09 5.07 2.36
CA ILE A 213 3.31 4.49 3.67
C ILE A 213 2.83 5.43 4.78
N THR A 214 2.16 4.91 5.80
CA THR A 214 1.95 5.59 7.08
C THR A 214 2.53 4.75 8.20
N ASP A 215 3.16 5.39 9.18
CA ASP A 215 3.65 4.70 10.38
C ASP A 215 3.80 5.71 11.55
N HIS A 216 3.88 5.18 12.76
CA HIS A 216 4.21 5.94 13.95
C HIS A 216 5.73 6.13 14.12
N ASN A 217 6.54 5.25 13.53
CA ASN A 217 7.99 5.30 13.52
C ASN A 217 8.48 6.31 12.47
N VAL A 218 8.40 7.60 12.80
CA VAL A 218 8.68 8.70 11.88
C VAL A 218 10.07 8.60 11.29
N ARG A 219 11.09 8.34 12.13
CA ARG A 219 12.48 8.25 11.68
C ARG A 219 12.66 7.11 10.67
N GLU A 220 12.15 5.93 10.99
CA GLU A 220 12.22 4.76 10.12
C GLU A 220 11.51 4.99 8.78
N THR A 221 10.39 5.71 8.81
CA THR A 221 9.64 6.04 7.61
C THR A 221 10.38 7.08 6.76
N LEU A 222 10.80 8.20 7.36
CA LEU A 222 11.50 9.26 6.64
C LEU A 222 12.83 8.81 6.04
N SER A 223 13.51 7.83 6.66
CA SER A 223 14.79 7.31 6.14
C SER A 223 14.67 6.61 4.78
N ILE A 224 13.48 6.15 4.39
CA ILE A 224 13.24 5.41 3.14
C ILE A 224 12.31 6.14 2.16
N THR A 225 11.74 7.29 2.55
CA THR A 225 10.83 8.06 1.70
C THR A 225 11.58 9.06 0.82
N ASP A 226 11.08 9.30 -0.38
CA ASP A 226 11.54 10.38 -1.27
C ASP A 226 10.95 11.72 -0.85
N ARG A 227 9.69 11.70 -0.41
CA ARG A 227 8.98 12.84 0.18
C ARG A 227 7.91 12.36 1.16
N ALA A 228 7.44 13.28 1.98
CA ALA A 228 6.37 13.00 2.92
C ALA A 228 5.36 14.17 2.99
N TYR A 229 4.14 13.83 3.38
CA TYR A 229 3.10 14.76 3.77
C TYR A 229 2.90 14.68 5.29
N ILE A 230 2.94 15.80 5.96
CA ILE A 230 2.57 15.90 7.39
C ILE A 230 1.12 16.35 7.46
N ILE A 231 0.28 15.50 8.05
CA ILE A 231 -1.14 15.80 8.25
C ILE A 231 -1.43 16.08 9.72
N ASN A 232 -2.22 17.09 9.98
CA ASN A 232 -2.79 17.35 11.29
C ASN A 232 -4.23 17.84 11.17
N GLU A 233 -5.11 17.39 12.06
CA GLU A 233 -6.53 17.78 12.12
C GLU A 233 -7.26 17.74 10.77
N GLY A 234 -6.89 16.77 9.92
CA GLY A 234 -7.51 16.57 8.61
C GLY A 234 -7.01 17.45 7.49
N THR A 235 -5.92 18.20 7.68
CA THR A 235 -5.29 19.07 6.66
C THR A 235 -3.81 18.73 6.50
N ILE A 236 -3.26 18.91 5.30
CA ILE A 236 -1.81 18.83 5.08
C ILE A 236 -1.18 20.11 5.61
N LEU A 237 -0.24 19.97 6.55
CA LEU A 237 0.53 21.08 7.12
C LEU A 237 1.80 21.37 6.34
N GLU A 238 2.48 20.30 5.90
CA GLU A 238 3.78 20.39 5.24
C GLU A 238 3.91 19.25 4.24
N ALA A 239 4.64 19.47 3.15
CA ALA A 239 4.96 18.45 2.17
C ALA A 239 6.33 18.68 1.56
N GLY A 240 7.13 17.64 1.39
CA GLY A 240 8.45 17.75 0.78
C GLY A 240 9.38 16.59 1.08
N PRO A 241 10.63 16.67 0.61
CA PRO A 241 11.66 15.69 0.93
C PRO A 241 11.94 15.64 2.45
N PRO A 242 12.47 14.52 2.98
CA PRO A 242 12.75 14.34 4.41
C PRO A 242 13.50 15.52 5.05
N GLY A 243 14.51 16.08 4.38
CA GLY A 243 15.27 17.22 4.89
C GLY A 243 14.47 18.53 5.00
N VAL A 244 13.39 18.70 4.23
CA VAL A 244 12.43 19.82 4.39
C VAL A 244 11.55 19.57 5.60
N ILE A 245 11.00 18.35 5.72
CA ILE A 245 10.14 17.96 6.85
C ILE A 245 10.89 18.07 8.17
N GLU A 246 12.14 17.61 8.24
CA GLU A 246 13.00 17.70 9.44
C GLU A 246 13.20 19.15 9.91
N LYS A 247 13.32 20.10 8.99
CA LYS A 247 13.58 21.52 9.29
C LYS A 247 12.30 22.34 9.51
N SER A 248 11.12 21.80 9.20
CA SER A 248 9.86 22.50 9.33
C SER A 248 9.53 22.77 10.79
N GLU A 249 9.47 24.05 11.20
CA GLU A 249 9.07 24.44 12.55
C GLU A 249 7.65 23.94 12.87
N MET A 250 6.75 24.00 11.90
CA MET A 250 5.36 23.55 12.05
C MET A 250 5.28 22.03 12.27
N ALA A 251 6.04 21.24 11.50
CA ALA A 251 6.09 19.79 11.66
C ALA A 251 6.71 19.41 13.03
N ARG A 252 7.74 20.13 13.48
CA ARG A 252 8.35 19.95 14.80
C ARG A 252 7.39 20.28 15.93
N ALA A 253 6.73 21.42 15.88
CA ALA A 253 5.82 21.86 16.92
C ALA A 253 4.63 20.92 17.12
N VAL A 254 4.11 20.34 16.01
CA VAL A 254 2.87 19.54 16.04
C VAL A 254 3.12 18.04 16.20
N TYR A 255 4.23 17.52 15.64
CA TYR A 255 4.40 16.08 15.51
C TYR A 255 5.80 15.53 15.81
N LEU A 256 6.86 16.13 15.26
CA LEU A 256 8.22 15.57 15.35
C LEU A 256 8.87 15.80 16.72
N GLY A 257 8.56 16.93 17.36
CA GLY A 257 9.26 17.42 18.56
C GLY A 257 10.54 18.20 18.24
N GLU A 258 10.93 19.10 19.14
CA GLU A 258 12.07 20.02 18.98
C GLU A 258 13.42 19.30 18.74
N GLY A 259 13.62 18.17 19.38
CA GLY A 259 14.86 17.38 19.33
C GLY A 259 14.97 16.38 18.18
N PHE A 260 14.00 16.35 17.24
CA PHE A 260 13.99 15.40 16.14
C PHE A 260 15.18 15.64 15.20
N ARG A 261 15.89 14.54 14.86
CA ARG A 261 16.95 14.47 13.84
C ARG A 261 16.83 13.15 13.09
N LEU A 262 17.01 13.21 11.77
CA LEU A 262 17.10 12.04 10.89
C LEU A 262 18.44 11.33 11.02
#